data_9f4c2be0c1e556f8a58e05617a8926f9
#
_entry.id   9f4c2be0c1e556f8a58e05617a8926f9
#
_cell.length_a   1.000
_cell.length_b   1.000
_cell.length_c   1.000
_cell.angle_alpha   90.00
_cell.angle_beta   90.00
_cell.angle_gamma   90.00
#
_symmetry.space_group_name_H-M   'P 1'
#
loop_
_entity.id
_entity.type
_entity.pdbx_description
1 polymer ?
#
loop_
_entity_poly.entity_id
_entity_poly.type
_entity_poly.pdbx_seq_one_letter_code
_entity_poly.pdbx_strand_id
1 'polypeptide(L)'
;MTTSFSSKSELGLHLSQGDLALTFMGYVAPVNTLDVSDSNTPGHFDSSNPVPSTFQRAIGIVDGFGNVRSQPVNAYSGNNGRGAILWNGSFYMTGNAGNGTLKGLPQIVDNTGVQILPIFGGSDSTVVGQLQGTVGAPKGFQFGYSVTQFGDPADTSGKDDNFRGITIFNGTLYVSKGSGSNGINTVFQVGTTGELPTFATAAATTISILPGFSTTLANSTTGKVFFPFGIWFANPSTLYVADEGDGTLADAASGTGGLQKWVLVGSAWQLAYTLTAGLNLGQPYTVPGYPTGTNPVTGLPWAPAPDGLRQITGKVNGNGTVTIYAVTSTVSGSGDQGADPNQLVVITDKLSATNATEAASEKFRLLRTAESGTVLRGVSFAPVGLPLFTH
;
A
#
# COMPACT_ATOMS: atom_id res chain seq x y z
N MET A 1 7.86 5.51 -19.04
CA MET A 1 7.36 5.50 -17.66
C MET A 1 8.55 5.34 -16.73
N THR A 2 8.59 6.08 -15.64
CA THR A 2 9.62 5.99 -14.60
C THR A 2 8.98 5.82 -13.22
N THR A 3 9.79 5.63 -12.18
CA THR A 3 9.36 5.50 -10.78
C THR A 3 10.13 6.49 -9.93
N SER A 4 9.59 6.86 -8.78
CA SER A 4 10.31 7.67 -7.81
C SER A 4 11.42 6.85 -7.13
N PHE A 5 12.53 7.49 -6.81
CA PHE A 5 13.63 6.85 -6.09
C PHE A 5 13.26 6.58 -4.63
N SER A 6 12.72 7.56 -3.94
CA SER A 6 12.57 7.55 -2.48
C SER A 6 11.23 7.00 -1.97
N SER A 7 10.24 6.77 -2.84
CA SER A 7 8.94 6.30 -2.37
C SER A 7 8.94 4.82 -2.03
N LYS A 8 8.83 4.50 -0.75
CA LYS A 8 8.72 3.12 -0.24
C LYS A 8 7.42 2.40 -0.61
N SER A 9 6.40 3.13 -1.06
CA SER A 9 5.04 2.63 -1.24
C SER A 9 4.55 2.53 -2.68
N GLU A 10 5.37 2.92 -3.64
CA GLU A 10 5.06 2.76 -5.07
C GLU A 10 5.25 1.33 -5.57
N LEU A 11 4.79 1.08 -6.80
CA LEU A 11 4.94 -0.19 -7.51
C LEU A 11 4.31 -1.38 -6.77
N GLY A 12 3.17 -1.17 -6.10
CA GLY A 12 2.31 -2.29 -5.75
C GLY A 12 1.90 -3.03 -7.03
N LEU A 13 2.24 -4.32 -7.12
CA LEU A 13 1.95 -5.16 -8.28
C LEU A 13 0.67 -5.93 -8.03
N HIS A 14 -0.31 -5.78 -8.92
CA HIS A 14 -1.63 -6.41 -8.79
C HIS A 14 -2.06 -7.07 -10.10
N LEU A 15 -2.60 -8.28 -10.00
CA LEU A 15 -3.24 -8.93 -11.13
C LEU A 15 -4.61 -8.31 -11.40
N SER A 16 -4.94 -8.16 -12.67
CA SER A 16 -6.27 -7.74 -13.13
C SER A 16 -7.30 -8.86 -12.92
N GLN A 17 -8.57 -8.55 -13.14
CA GLN A 17 -9.62 -9.56 -13.17
C GLN A 17 -9.26 -10.69 -14.14
N GLY A 18 -9.36 -11.93 -13.64
CA GLY A 18 -9.02 -13.13 -14.42
C GLY A 18 -7.51 -13.32 -14.67
N ASP A 19 -6.66 -12.60 -13.94
CA ASP A 19 -5.19 -12.69 -14.01
C ASP A 19 -4.61 -12.40 -15.42
N LEU A 20 -5.31 -11.59 -16.23
CA LEU A 20 -4.94 -11.35 -17.64
C LEU A 20 -3.79 -10.34 -17.78
N ALA A 21 -3.62 -9.45 -16.81
CA ALA A 21 -2.54 -8.47 -16.79
C ALA A 21 -2.06 -8.17 -15.38
N LEU A 22 -0.82 -7.75 -15.29
CA LEU A 22 -0.23 -7.13 -14.12
C LEU A 22 -0.37 -5.62 -14.24
N THR A 23 -0.84 -4.95 -13.19
CA THR A 23 -0.98 -3.50 -13.14
C THR A 23 -0.19 -2.90 -11.99
N PHE A 24 0.32 -1.68 -12.17
CA PHE A 24 1.09 -0.93 -11.19
C PHE A 24 1.10 0.55 -11.54
N MET A 25 1.60 1.40 -10.64
CA MET A 25 1.68 2.84 -10.87
C MET A 25 3.13 3.34 -11.01
N GLY A 26 3.30 4.39 -11.79
CA GLY A 26 4.54 5.13 -12.00
C GLY A 26 4.24 6.53 -12.53
N TYR A 27 5.18 7.11 -13.31
CA TYR A 27 5.10 8.48 -13.80
C TYR A 27 5.38 8.57 -15.30
N VAL A 28 4.67 9.46 -15.98
CA VAL A 28 4.96 9.89 -17.36
C VAL A 28 6.05 10.96 -17.32
N ALA A 29 7.27 10.54 -17.04
CA ALA A 29 8.42 11.43 -16.93
C ALA A 29 9.66 10.76 -17.53
N PRO A 30 10.69 11.57 -17.94
CA PRO A 30 11.99 11.03 -18.36
C PRO A 30 12.64 10.19 -17.25
N VAL A 31 13.46 9.22 -17.66
CA VAL A 31 14.29 8.46 -16.71
C VAL A 31 15.25 9.43 -16.02
N ASN A 32 15.52 9.19 -14.74
CA ASN A 32 16.36 10.04 -13.87
C ASN A 32 15.77 11.44 -13.58
N THR A 33 14.47 11.65 -13.75
CA THR A 33 13.80 12.84 -13.22
C THR A 33 13.85 12.80 -11.69
N LEU A 34 14.50 13.80 -11.09
CA LEU A 34 14.58 13.93 -9.63
C LEU A 34 13.21 14.25 -9.04
N ASP A 35 12.94 13.70 -7.88
CA ASP A 35 11.76 13.99 -7.05
C ASP A 35 10.42 13.97 -7.82
N VAL A 36 10.32 13.08 -8.79
CA VAL A 36 9.15 12.99 -9.67
C VAL A 36 7.83 12.78 -8.92
N SER A 37 7.86 12.17 -7.73
CA SER A 37 6.70 12.00 -6.86
C SER A 37 6.14 13.34 -6.38
N ASP A 38 6.98 14.32 -6.15
CA ASP A 38 6.55 15.65 -5.68
C ASP A 38 6.07 16.56 -6.83
N SER A 39 6.17 16.13 -8.10
CA SER A 39 5.64 16.89 -9.22
C SER A 39 4.12 17.03 -9.16
N ASN A 40 3.61 18.15 -9.63
CA ASN A 40 2.16 18.33 -9.81
C ASN A 40 1.61 17.45 -10.94
N THR A 41 0.31 17.27 -11.01
CA THR A 41 -0.38 16.73 -12.19
C THR A 41 -1.14 17.85 -12.90
N PRO A 42 -1.39 17.73 -14.22
CA PRO A 42 -2.23 18.69 -14.94
C PRO A 42 -3.58 18.89 -14.24
N GLY A 43 -3.98 20.15 -14.06
CA GLY A 43 -5.24 20.52 -13.43
C GLY A 43 -5.24 20.54 -11.89
N HIS A 44 -4.22 19.97 -11.24
CA HIS A 44 -4.14 19.91 -9.77
C HIS A 44 -2.76 20.42 -9.32
N PHE A 45 -2.73 21.65 -8.83
CA PHE A 45 -1.48 22.32 -8.46
C PHE A 45 -1.35 22.45 -6.95
N ASP A 46 -0.28 21.88 -6.39
CA ASP A 46 0.14 22.09 -5.01
C ASP A 46 1.33 23.04 -5.00
N SER A 47 1.10 24.30 -4.60
CA SER A 47 2.14 25.33 -4.54
C SER A 47 3.20 25.08 -3.46
N SER A 48 2.98 24.10 -2.56
CA SER A 48 3.94 23.72 -1.54
C SER A 48 4.94 22.67 -1.99
N ASN A 49 4.77 22.13 -3.20
CA ASN A 49 5.72 21.15 -3.74
C ASN A 49 7.08 21.78 -4.01
N PRO A 50 8.16 21.13 -3.56
CA PRO A 50 9.52 21.63 -3.83
C PRO A 50 9.89 21.51 -5.33
N VAL A 51 9.20 20.64 -6.07
CA VAL A 51 9.47 20.37 -7.49
C VAL A 51 8.47 21.14 -8.35
N PRO A 52 8.90 22.12 -9.15
CA PRO A 52 7.99 22.94 -9.96
C PRO A 52 7.44 22.24 -11.20
N SER A 53 7.95 21.06 -11.53
CA SER A 53 7.55 20.30 -12.71
C SER A 53 6.13 19.73 -12.58
N THR A 54 5.55 19.44 -13.74
CA THR A 54 4.21 18.82 -13.86
C THR A 54 4.34 17.54 -14.69
N PHE A 55 4.02 16.39 -14.07
CA PHE A 55 4.01 15.09 -14.72
C PHE A 55 2.75 14.32 -14.34
N GLN A 56 2.07 13.73 -15.32
CA GLN A 56 1.00 12.77 -15.05
C GLN A 56 1.57 11.55 -14.33
N ARG A 57 0.75 10.92 -13.50
CA ARG A 57 1.02 9.54 -13.08
C ARG A 57 0.70 8.60 -14.24
N ALA A 58 1.20 7.38 -14.18
CA ALA A 58 0.97 6.38 -15.21
C ALA A 58 0.53 5.07 -14.55
N ILE A 59 -0.52 4.47 -15.09
CA ILE A 59 -0.88 3.08 -14.80
C ILE A 59 -0.15 2.22 -15.83
N GLY A 60 0.80 1.40 -15.37
CA GLY A 60 1.47 0.40 -16.20
C GLY A 60 0.62 -0.87 -16.26
N ILE A 61 0.59 -1.50 -17.43
CA ILE A 61 -0.16 -2.72 -17.73
C ILE A 61 0.77 -3.67 -18.46
N VAL A 62 0.98 -4.86 -17.92
CA VAL A 62 1.80 -5.91 -18.56
C VAL A 62 0.94 -7.15 -18.75
N ASP A 63 0.73 -7.59 -19.97
CA ASP A 63 -0.03 -8.82 -20.26
C ASP A 63 0.83 -10.08 -20.12
N GLY A 64 0.21 -11.26 -20.22
CA GLY A 64 0.88 -12.55 -20.11
C GLY A 64 1.90 -12.86 -21.23
N PHE A 65 1.95 -12.06 -22.27
CA PHE A 65 2.95 -12.13 -23.35
C PHE A 65 4.12 -11.16 -23.13
N GLY A 66 4.08 -10.35 -22.05
CA GLY A 66 5.09 -9.36 -21.76
C GLY A 66 4.90 -8.03 -22.52
N ASN A 67 3.77 -7.82 -23.19
CA ASN A 67 3.47 -6.53 -23.82
C ASN A 67 3.19 -5.50 -22.74
N VAL A 68 3.86 -4.34 -22.83
CA VAL A 68 3.73 -3.24 -21.88
C VAL A 68 2.94 -2.11 -22.50
N ARG A 69 1.91 -1.66 -21.79
CA ARG A 69 1.11 -0.46 -22.11
C ARG A 69 1.07 0.45 -20.90
N SER A 70 0.71 1.70 -21.09
CA SER A 70 0.48 2.62 -19.99
C SER A 70 -0.69 3.55 -20.29
N GLN A 71 -1.45 3.89 -19.26
CA GLN A 71 -2.49 4.91 -19.31
C GLN A 71 -2.11 6.05 -18.37
N PRO A 72 -2.00 7.30 -18.86
CA PRO A 72 -1.78 8.47 -18.01
C PRO A 72 -2.98 8.71 -17.09
N VAL A 73 -2.70 9.26 -15.90
CA VAL A 73 -3.73 9.68 -14.95
C VAL A 73 -3.31 10.93 -14.20
N ASN A 74 -4.25 11.85 -13.97
CA ASN A 74 -4.05 13.12 -13.26
C ASN A 74 -4.29 12.99 -11.75
N ALA A 75 -4.23 11.78 -11.18
CA ALA A 75 -4.37 11.53 -9.75
C ALA A 75 -3.03 11.76 -9.00
N TYR A 76 -3.13 11.99 -7.69
CA TYR A 76 -2.01 12.03 -6.75
C TYR A 76 -0.99 13.13 -7.02
N SER A 77 -1.47 14.31 -7.41
CA SER A 77 -0.65 15.50 -7.60
C SER A 77 0.15 15.82 -6.33
N GLY A 78 1.44 16.10 -6.49
CA GLY A 78 2.34 16.45 -5.40
C GLY A 78 2.70 15.30 -4.45
N ASN A 79 2.37 14.06 -4.82
CA ASN A 79 2.75 12.85 -4.09
C ASN A 79 2.60 11.61 -5.00
N ASN A 80 2.47 10.41 -4.45
CA ASN A 80 2.58 9.16 -5.20
C ASN A 80 1.27 8.37 -5.35
N GLY A 81 1.08 7.82 -6.56
CA GLY A 81 0.25 6.65 -6.78
C GLY A 81 0.97 5.38 -6.33
N ARG A 82 0.26 4.43 -5.71
CA ARG A 82 0.86 3.28 -5.05
C ARG A 82 0.51 1.95 -5.64
N GLY A 83 -0.76 1.74 -5.96
CA GLY A 83 -1.26 0.53 -6.59
C GLY A 83 -2.44 0.82 -7.49
N ALA A 84 -2.61 -0.02 -8.50
CA ALA A 84 -3.74 0.00 -9.41
C ALA A 84 -4.20 -1.44 -9.72
N ILE A 85 -5.51 -1.66 -9.78
CA ILE A 85 -6.10 -2.95 -10.19
C ILE A 85 -7.08 -2.69 -11.33
N LEU A 86 -6.95 -3.41 -12.44
CA LEU A 86 -7.91 -3.38 -13.53
C LEU A 86 -9.02 -4.41 -13.27
N TRP A 87 -10.26 -3.94 -13.15
CA TRP A 87 -11.42 -4.77 -12.88
C TRP A 87 -12.68 -4.18 -13.54
N ASN A 88 -13.46 -5.01 -14.21
CA ASN A 88 -14.70 -4.59 -14.90
C ASN A 88 -14.52 -3.34 -15.78
N GLY A 89 -13.42 -3.25 -16.53
CA GLY A 89 -13.15 -2.13 -17.43
C GLY A 89 -12.77 -0.82 -16.75
N SER A 90 -12.43 -0.82 -15.46
CA SER A 90 -11.95 0.35 -14.73
C SER A 90 -10.71 0.02 -13.92
N PHE A 91 -9.83 1.02 -13.76
CA PHE A 91 -8.75 0.97 -12.79
C PHE A 91 -9.24 1.50 -11.46
N TYR A 92 -9.02 0.72 -10.41
CA TYR A 92 -9.14 1.12 -9.02
C TYR A 92 -7.74 1.38 -8.49
N MET A 93 -7.53 2.58 -7.95
CA MET A 93 -6.19 3.04 -7.59
C MET A 93 -6.16 3.54 -6.15
N THR A 94 -4.99 3.47 -5.53
CA THR A 94 -4.70 4.10 -4.24
C THR A 94 -3.47 4.96 -4.32
N GLY A 95 -3.43 5.99 -3.51
CA GLY A 95 -2.31 6.91 -3.41
C GLY A 95 -2.60 8.08 -2.48
N ASN A 96 -1.72 9.05 -2.50
CA ASN A 96 -1.85 10.27 -1.74
C ASN A 96 -1.53 11.48 -2.64
N ALA A 97 -2.15 12.62 -2.38
CA ALA A 97 -1.86 13.89 -3.04
C ALA A 97 -1.34 14.91 -2.02
N GLY A 98 -0.61 15.90 -2.53
CA GLY A 98 -0.10 17.04 -1.80
C GLY A 98 0.85 16.70 -0.66
N ASN A 99 1.96 17.39 -0.54
CA ASN A 99 2.84 17.26 0.62
C ASN A 99 2.35 18.07 1.83
N GLY A 100 1.44 19.03 1.62
CA GLY A 100 0.76 19.77 2.68
C GLY A 100 1.69 20.42 3.70
N THR A 101 2.88 20.85 3.28
CA THR A 101 3.90 21.38 4.18
C THR A 101 3.63 22.81 4.62
N LEU A 102 2.90 23.57 3.82
CA LEU A 102 2.57 24.95 4.12
C LEU A 102 1.19 25.05 4.77
N LYS A 103 1.14 25.41 6.04
CA LYS A 103 -0.11 25.68 6.76
C LYS A 103 -0.88 26.82 6.09
N GLY A 104 -2.19 26.64 5.92
CA GLY A 104 -3.08 27.66 5.38
C GLY A 104 -3.25 27.63 3.85
N LEU A 105 -2.56 26.76 3.13
CA LEU A 105 -2.83 26.53 1.71
C LEU A 105 -3.96 25.52 1.52
N PRO A 106 -4.76 25.65 0.45
CA PRO A 106 -5.75 24.63 0.09
C PRO A 106 -5.08 23.28 -0.10
N GLN A 107 -5.60 22.26 0.56
CA GLN A 107 -5.17 20.89 0.34
C GLN A 107 -5.76 20.38 -0.97
N ILE A 108 -5.00 19.54 -1.69
CA ILE A 108 -5.54 18.80 -2.83
C ILE A 108 -6.34 17.63 -2.27
N VAL A 109 -7.64 17.71 -2.37
CA VAL A 109 -8.57 16.81 -1.69
C VAL A 109 -9.40 15.94 -2.64
N ASP A 110 -9.53 16.32 -3.88
CA ASP A 110 -10.23 15.60 -4.96
C ASP A 110 -9.32 14.67 -5.77
N ASN A 111 -8.03 14.61 -5.44
CA ASN A 111 -6.99 13.96 -6.21
C ASN A 111 -6.20 12.93 -5.40
N THR A 112 -6.69 12.56 -4.21
CA THR A 112 -6.05 11.67 -3.23
C THR A 112 -6.92 10.45 -2.93
N GLY A 113 -6.44 9.52 -2.12
CA GLY A 113 -7.21 8.38 -1.62
C GLY A 113 -7.49 7.30 -2.67
N VAL A 114 -8.71 6.78 -2.69
CA VAL A 114 -9.16 5.83 -3.70
C VAL A 114 -9.65 6.59 -4.92
N GLN A 115 -9.16 6.20 -6.10
CA GLN A 115 -9.52 6.81 -7.38
C GLN A 115 -10.01 5.74 -8.36
N ILE A 116 -10.97 6.09 -9.21
CA ILE A 116 -11.45 5.24 -10.30
C ILE A 116 -11.18 5.93 -11.63
N LEU A 117 -10.64 5.18 -12.60
CA LEU A 117 -10.42 5.63 -13.97
C LEU A 117 -10.94 4.55 -14.94
N PRO A 118 -11.93 4.82 -15.78
CA PRO A 118 -12.32 3.89 -16.84
C PRO A 118 -11.16 3.62 -17.80
N ILE A 119 -11.02 2.37 -18.25
CA ILE A 119 -10.05 2.04 -19.28
C ILE A 119 -10.40 2.82 -20.55
N PHE A 120 -9.41 3.44 -21.19
CA PHE A 120 -9.60 4.36 -22.31
C PHE A 120 -10.42 5.63 -22.01
N GLY A 121 -10.71 5.93 -20.72
CA GLY A 121 -11.50 7.09 -20.28
C GLY A 121 -10.72 8.41 -20.21
N GLY A 122 -9.56 8.52 -20.87
CA GLY A 122 -8.70 9.71 -20.75
C GLY A 122 -7.78 9.63 -19.53
N SER A 123 -7.47 10.77 -18.92
CA SER A 123 -6.54 10.88 -17.77
C SER A 123 -7.21 11.34 -16.46
N ASP A 124 -8.47 11.77 -16.50
CA ASP A 124 -9.14 12.34 -15.34
C ASP A 124 -9.90 11.24 -14.58
N SER A 125 -9.40 10.92 -13.41
CA SER A 125 -10.02 9.97 -12.49
C SER A 125 -11.07 10.68 -11.61
N THR A 126 -11.90 9.88 -10.94
CA THR A 126 -12.81 10.37 -9.92
C THR A 126 -12.45 9.81 -8.55
N VAL A 127 -12.52 10.66 -7.52
CA VAL A 127 -12.31 10.25 -6.13
C VAL A 127 -13.49 9.43 -5.64
N VAL A 128 -13.21 8.38 -4.88
CA VAL A 128 -14.24 7.58 -4.23
C VAL A 128 -14.58 8.18 -2.88
N GLY A 129 -15.87 8.42 -2.67
CA GLY A 129 -16.47 8.95 -1.46
C GLY A 129 -16.82 10.44 -1.56
N GLN A 130 -17.51 10.95 -0.53
CA GLN A 130 -17.89 12.35 -0.47
C GLN A 130 -16.70 13.24 -0.17
N LEU A 131 -16.64 14.40 -0.82
CA LEU A 131 -15.65 15.43 -0.53
C LEU A 131 -15.89 16.00 0.88
N GLN A 132 -14.85 16.01 1.69
CA GLN A 132 -14.91 16.67 3.00
C GLN A 132 -14.77 18.18 2.81
N GLY A 133 -15.84 18.92 3.08
CA GLY A 133 -15.85 20.37 2.96
C GLY A 133 -15.09 21.09 4.08
N THR A 134 -14.99 20.48 5.27
CA THR A 134 -14.37 21.08 6.46
C THR A 134 -13.69 20.05 7.32
N VAL A 135 -12.62 20.45 8.01
CA VAL A 135 -12.04 19.69 9.13
C VAL A 135 -13.11 19.56 10.23
N GLY A 136 -13.16 18.39 10.88
CA GLY A 136 -14.15 18.14 11.93
C GLY A 136 -15.46 17.51 11.44
N ALA A 137 -15.43 16.81 10.30
CA ALA A 137 -16.57 16.01 9.85
C ALA A 137 -17.10 15.06 10.96
N PRO A 138 -18.36 14.64 10.88
CA PRO A 138 -18.96 13.79 11.91
C PRO A 138 -18.15 12.56 12.22
N LYS A 139 -18.10 12.20 13.49
CA LYS A 139 -17.35 11.04 14.00
C LYS A 139 -17.83 9.73 13.35
N GLY A 140 -16.89 8.85 13.01
CA GLY A 140 -17.18 7.51 12.49
C GLY A 140 -17.58 7.44 11.02
N PHE A 141 -17.61 8.55 10.30
CA PHE A 141 -17.95 8.61 8.88
C PHE A 141 -16.72 8.78 8.00
N GLN A 142 -16.82 8.31 6.79
CA GLN A 142 -15.81 8.43 5.75
C GLN A 142 -16.34 9.35 4.65
N PHE A 143 -15.52 10.30 4.22
CA PHE A 143 -15.88 11.23 3.17
C PHE A 143 -14.76 11.25 2.13
N GLY A 144 -14.88 10.39 1.13
CA GLY A 144 -14.01 10.37 -0.01
C GLY A 144 -12.53 10.25 0.35
N TYR A 145 -11.84 11.32 0.16
CA TYR A 145 -10.43 11.49 0.45
C TYR A 145 -10.12 11.75 1.93
N SER A 146 -11.10 11.94 2.76
CA SER A 146 -10.93 12.14 4.20
C SER A 146 -11.67 11.09 4.99
N VAL A 147 -10.91 10.30 5.72
CA VAL A 147 -11.40 9.31 6.66
C VAL A 147 -11.56 9.98 8.01
N THR A 148 -12.79 10.07 8.51
CA THR A 148 -13.00 10.54 9.89
C THR A 148 -12.42 9.52 10.85
N GLN A 149 -11.69 9.98 11.83
CA GLN A 149 -11.15 9.14 12.88
C GLN A 149 -12.30 8.57 13.70
N PHE A 150 -12.31 7.26 13.91
CA PHE A 150 -13.40 6.58 14.62
C PHE A 150 -13.57 7.17 16.03
N GLY A 151 -14.70 7.82 16.26
CA GLY A 151 -14.98 8.51 17.51
C GLY A 151 -14.44 9.93 17.63
N ASP A 152 -13.57 10.39 16.74
CA ASP A 152 -12.96 11.71 16.74
C ASP A 152 -13.19 12.43 15.40
N PRO A 153 -13.13 13.77 15.34
CA PRO A 153 -13.16 14.51 14.10
C PRO A 153 -11.91 14.25 13.26
N ALA A 154 -12.02 14.40 11.93
CA ALA A 154 -10.87 14.35 11.04
C ALA A 154 -9.83 15.42 11.43
N ASP A 155 -8.56 15.04 11.52
CA ASP A 155 -7.48 15.94 11.95
C ASP A 155 -6.87 16.72 10.79
N THR A 156 -6.74 16.13 9.61
CA THR A 156 -6.17 16.79 8.43
C THR A 156 -6.89 16.36 7.17
N SER A 157 -7.47 17.34 6.48
CA SER A 157 -8.15 17.12 5.19
C SER A 157 -7.19 16.54 4.17
N GLY A 158 -7.59 15.46 3.49
CA GLY A 158 -6.79 14.80 2.44
C GLY A 158 -5.54 14.05 2.93
N LYS A 159 -5.38 13.81 4.24
CA LYS A 159 -4.25 13.06 4.80
C LYS A 159 -4.68 11.77 5.51
N ASP A 160 -5.90 11.69 5.99
CA ASP A 160 -6.44 10.52 6.69
C ASP A 160 -6.60 9.30 5.78
N ASP A 161 -6.65 9.52 4.47
CA ASP A 161 -6.81 8.53 3.41
C ASP A 161 -5.51 8.22 2.63
N ASN A 162 -4.37 8.38 3.27
CA ASN A 162 -3.06 8.04 2.73
C ASN A 162 -2.91 6.52 2.56
N PHE A 163 -3.74 5.92 1.69
CA PHE A 163 -3.82 4.47 1.52
C PHE A 163 -2.57 3.88 0.87
N ARG A 164 -2.17 2.68 1.33
CA ARG A 164 -0.95 1.95 0.95
C ARG A 164 -1.23 0.74 0.09
N GLY A 165 -2.00 -0.20 0.61
CA GLY A 165 -2.37 -1.42 -0.08
C GLY A 165 -3.74 -1.32 -0.70
N ILE A 166 -3.96 -2.13 -1.72
CA ILE A 166 -5.25 -2.28 -2.41
C ILE A 166 -5.43 -3.74 -2.80
N THR A 167 -6.64 -4.26 -2.69
CA THR A 167 -7.01 -5.57 -3.22
C THR A 167 -8.50 -5.62 -3.55
N ILE A 168 -8.87 -6.45 -4.51
CA ILE A 168 -10.28 -6.78 -4.81
C ILE A 168 -10.47 -8.25 -4.52
N PHE A 169 -11.43 -8.57 -3.67
CA PHE A 169 -11.79 -9.93 -3.35
C PHE A 169 -13.31 -10.10 -3.38
N ASN A 170 -13.79 -11.11 -4.12
CA ASN A 170 -15.23 -11.38 -4.30
C ASN A 170 -16.05 -10.12 -4.64
N GLY A 171 -15.54 -9.29 -5.57
CA GLY A 171 -16.22 -8.07 -6.01
C GLY A 171 -16.27 -6.95 -4.98
N THR A 172 -15.48 -7.02 -3.93
CA THR A 172 -15.34 -5.96 -2.91
C THR A 172 -13.94 -5.38 -2.96
N LEU A 173 -13.84 -4.06 -2.88
CA LEU A 173 -12.58 -3.34 -2.84
C LEU A 173 -12.15 -3.11 -1.38
N TYR A 174 -10.90 -3.41 -1.08
CA TYR A 174 -10.28 -3.19 0.23
C TYR A 174 -8.99 -2.38 0.08
N VAL A 175 -8.74 -1.52 1.06
CA VAL A 175 -7.53 -0.71 1.12
C VAL A 175 -6.95 -0.69 2.53
N SER A 176 -5.65 -0.47 2.65
CA SER A 176 -4.98 -0.30 3.94
C SER A 176 -4.37 1.09 4.07
N LYS A 177 -4.31 1.58 5.31
CA LYS A 177 -3.52 2.75 5.69
C LYS A 177 -2.59 2.35 6.83
N GLY A 178 -1.29 2.50 6.63
CA GLY A 178 -0.26 2.05 7.60
C GLY A 178 0.86 3.06 7.80
N SER A 179 0.65 4.34 7.49
CA SER A 179 1.72 5.33 7.60
C SER A 179 1.15 6.75 7.78
N GLY A 180 1.99 7.60 8.35
CA GLY A 180 1.62 8.95 8.74
C GLY A 180 0.93 8.99 10.10
N SER A 181 0.89 10.17 10.70
CA SER A 181 0.32 10.42 12.03
C SER A 181 -1.15 10.85 12.03
N ASN A 182 -1.76 10.97 10.84
CA ASN A 182 -3.16 11.39 10.70
C ASN A 182 -4.08 10.17 10.59
N GLY A 183 -5.31 10.28 11.08
CA GLY A 183 -6.33 9.25 10.96
C GLY A 183 -6.00 7.96 11.69
N ILE A 184 -6.44 6.85 11.16
CA ILE A 184 -6.31 5.52 11.76
C ILE A 184 -5.55 4.59 10.81
N ASN A 185 -4.47 3.98 11.29
CA ASN A 185 -3.74 2.95 10.57
C ASN A 185 -4.48 1.61 10.70
N THR A 186 -5.15 1.17 9.64
CA THR A 186 -6.04 0.01 9.66
C THR A 186 -6.38 -0.47 8.24
N VAL A 187 -7.28 -1.43 8.13
CA VAL A 187 -7.82 -1.92 6.85
C VAL A 187 -9.26 -1.45 6.70
N PHE A 188 -9.58 -1.00 5.50
CA PHE A 188 -10.88 -0.45 5.15
C PHE A 188 -11.53 -1.26 4.03
N GLN A 189 -12.86 -1.31 4.06
CA GLN A 189 -13.71 -1.71 2.94
C GLN A 189 -14.20 -0.46 2.23
N VAL A 190 -14.21 -0.50 0.90
CA VAL A 190 -14.71 0.56 0.02
C VAL A 190 -16.04 0.11 -0.57
N GLY A 191 -17.11 0.80 -0.21
CA GLY A 191 -18.46 0.46 -0.66
C GLY A 191 -19.07 -0.76 0.02
N THR A 192 -20.02 -1.37 -0.67
CA THR A 192 -20.80 -2.51 -0.21
C THR A 192 -20.10 -3.83 -0.54
N THR A 193 -20.23 -4.83 0.32
CA THR A 193 -19.69 -6.18 0.07
C THR A 193 -20.29 -6.79 -1.20
N GLY A 194 -19.42 -7.25 -2.09
CA GLY A 194 -19.79 -7.86 -3.38
C GLY A 194 -20.09 -6.85 -4.50
N GLU A 195 -19.96 -5.54 -4.23
CA GLU A 195 -20.27 -4.49 -5.19
C GLU A 195 -19.13 -3.45 -5.26
N LEU A 196 -18.52 -3.34 -6.43
CA LEU A 196 -17.48 -2.33 -6.67
C LEU A 196 -18.11 -0.98 -6.99
N PRO A 197 -17.59 0.13 -6.44
CA PRO A 197 -18.00 1.46 -6.87
C PRO A 197 -17.68 1.65 -8.36
N THR A 198 -18.55 2.33 -9.05
CA THR A 198 -18.36 2.74 -10.45
C THR A 198 -17.93 4.21 -10.50
N PHE A 199 -17.50 4.68 -11.67
CA PHE A 199 -17.22 6.10 -11.89
C PHE A 199 -18.43 6.98 -11.53
N ALA A 200 -19.65 6.53 -11.82
CA ALA A 200 -20.88 7.25 -11.54
C ALA A 200 -21.29 7.21 -10.06
N THR A 201 -20.97 6.15 -9.33
CA THR A 201 -21.36 6.00 -7.92
C THR A 201 -20.24 6.39 -6.94
N ALA A 202 -19.06 6.70 -7.44
CA ALA A 202 -17.85 6.96 -6.64
C ALA A 202 -18.09 7.98 -5.52
N ALA A 203 -18.68 9.13 -5.83
CA ALA A 203 -18.91 10.20 -4.87
C ALA A 203 -19.88 9.85 -3.73
N ALA A 204 -20.77 8.86 -3.93
CA ALA A 204 -21.71 8.41 -2.91
C ALA A 204 -21.21 7.18 -2.13
N THR A 205 -20.08 6.61 -2.54
CA THR A 205 -19.51 5.42 -1.92
C THR A 205 -18.88 5.76 -0.56
N THR A 206 -19.17 4.96 0.45
CA THR A 206 -18.53 5.08 1.77
C THR A 206 -17.28 4.23 1.86
N ILE A 207 -16.32 4.69 2.66
CA ILE A 207 -15.13 3.91 3.04
C ILE A 207 -15.20 3.71 4.55
N SER A 208 -15.18 2.46 5.00
CA SER A 208 -15.37 2.11 6.42
C SER A 208 -14.30 1.14 6.91
N ILE A 209 -13.96 1.26 8.19
CA ILE A 209 -13.04 0.32 8.84
C ILE A 209 -13.67 -1.08 8.83
N LEU A 210 -12.89 -2.10 8.45
CA LEU A 210 -13.33 -3.49 8.56
C LEU A 210 -13.66 -3.82 10.04
N PRO A 211 -14.84 -4.35 10.33
CA PRO A 211 -15.23 -4.70 11.71
C PRO A 211 -14.18 -5.58 12.38
N GLY A 212 -13.74 -5.19 13.57
CA GLY A 212 -12.71 -5.91 14.35
C GLY A 212 -11.28 -5.45 14.11
N PHE A 213 -11.01 -4.67 13.06
CA PHE A 213 -9.71 -4.03 12.86
C PHE A 213 -9.51 -2.83 13.78
N SER A 214 -8.27 -2.38 13.92
CA SER A 214 -7.90 -1.29 14.83
C SER A 214 -8.68 0.00 14.53
N THR A 215 -9.12 0.64 15.59
CA THR A 215 -9.68 2.02 15.60
C THR A 215 -8.79 2.99 16.36
N THR A 216 -7.54 2.58 16.68
CA THR A 216 -6.57 3.40 17.38
C THR A 216 -6.01 4.46 16.44
N LEU A 217 -5.96 5.71 16.91
CA LEU A 217 -5.38 6.82 16.15
C LEU A 217 -3.91 6.55 15.84
N ALA A 218 -3.48 6.92 14.64
CA ALA A 218 -2.10 6.73 14.18
C ALA A 218 -1.07 7.50 15.01
N ASN A 219 -1.49 8.58 15.68
CA ASN A 219 -0.65 9.38 16.60
C ASN A 219 -0.81 8.97 18.08
N SER A 220 -1.47 7.84 18.37
CA SER A 220 -1.68 7.39 19.75
C SER A 220 -0.36 7.06 20.42
N THR A 221 -0.18 7.56 21.64
CA THR A 221 0.99 7.25 22.51
C THR A 221 0.70 6.16 23.56
N THR A 222 -0.56 5.72 23.65
CA THR A 222 -1.01 4.74 24.67
C THR A 222 -1.62 3.48 24.07
N GLY A 223 -2.14 3.55 22.85
CA GLY A 223 -2.71 2.42 22.11
C GLY A 223 -1.69 1.76 21.18
N LYS A 224 -1.90 0.49 20.88
CA LYS A 224 -1.08 -0.21 19.88
C LYS A 224 -1.45 0.28 18.48
N VAL A 225 -0.49 0.86 17.80
CA VAL A 225 -0.61 1.29 16.40
C VAL A 225 -0.04 0.21 15.51
N PHE A 226 -0.77 -0.14 14.46
CA PHE A 226 -0.35 -1.07 13.42
C PHE A 226 0.04 -0.30 12.15
N PHE A 227 0.81 -0.95 11.27
CA PHE A 227 1.29 -0.35 10.02
C PHE A 227 0.93 -1.22 8.81
N PRO A 228 -0.39 -1.49 8.58
CA PRO A 228 -0.83 -2.38 7.52
C PRO A 228 -0.50 -1.83 6.13
N PHE A 229 0.00 -2.72 5.27
CA PHE A 229 0.42 -2.42 3.92
C PHE A 229 -0.26 -3.32 2.90
N GLY A 230 0.35 -4.40 2.44
CA GLY A 230 -0.24 -5.36 1.51
C GLY A 230 -1.37 -6.18 2.14
N ILE A 231 -2.40 -6.48 1.35
CA ILE A 231 -3.59 -7.22 1.77
C ILE A 231 -3.81 -8.37 0.80
N TRP A 232 -4.07 -9.57 1.33
CA TRP A 232 -4.41 -10.72 0.49
C TRP A 232 -5.40 -11.65 1.20
N PHE A 233 -6.49 -12.00 0.52
CA PHE A 233 -7.51 -12.93 1.02
C PHE A 233 -7.21 -14.36 0.53
N ALA A 234 -7.12 -15.30 1.43
CA ALA A 234 -7.06 -16.72 1.08
C ALA A 234 -8.45 -17.29 0.78
N ASN A 235 -9.48 -16.80 1.49
CA ASN A 235 -10.88 -17.15 1.33
C ASN A 235 -11.76 -16.10 2.04
N PRO A 236 -13.09 -16.16 1.99
CA PRO A 236 -13.97 -15.17 2.61
C PRO A 236 -13.81 -15.00 4.14
N SER A 237 -13.18 -15.94 4.82
CA SER A 237 -12.99 -15.91 6.28
C SER A 237 -11.54 -15.86 6.74
N THR A 238 -10.59 -15.77 5.81
CA THR A 238 -9.14 -15.69 6.11
C THR A 238 -8.46 -14.63 5.30
N LEU A 239 -7.91 -13.66 5.98
CA LEU A 239 -7.22 -12.48 5.44
C LEU A 239 -5.80 -12.40 5.98
N TYR A 240 -4.83 -12.11 5.12
CA TYR A 240 -3.46 -11.80 5.49
C TYR A 240 -3.16 -10.33 5.24
N VAL A 241 -2.50 -9.70 6.20
CA VAL A 241 -2.08 -8.30 6.14
C VAL A 241 -0.59 -8.22 6.43
N ALA A 242 0.17 -7.62 5.53
CA ALA A 242 1.55 -7.25 5.80
C ALA A 242 1.56 -6.02 6.71
N ASP A 243 2.32 -6.07 7.80
CA ASP A 243 2.61 -4.92 8.65
C ASP A 243 4.06 -4.51 8.42
N GLU A 244 4.28 -3.23 8.03
CA GLU A 244 5.61 -2.78 7.64
C GLU A 244 6.53 -2.41 8.82
N GLY A 245 5.99 -2.41 10.05
CA GLY A 245 6.67 -1.86 11.22
C GLY A 245 6.62 -0.33 11.24
N ASP A 246 7.12 0.27 12.30
CA ASP A 246 7.07 1.72 12.50
C ASP A 246 8.25 2.49 11.85
N GLY A 247 9.23 1.77 11.34
CA GLY A 247 10.45 2.34 10.75
C GLY A 247 11.55 2.60 11.76
N THR A 248 11.46 2.02 12.97
CA THR A 248 12.43 2.22 14.06
C THR A 248 13.23 0.94 14.29
N LEU A 249 14.55 0.99 14.06
CA LEU A 249 15.42 -0.18 14.20
C LEU A 249 15.45 -0.73 15.62
N ALA A 250 15.35 0.15 16.63
CA ALA A 250 15.55 -0.20 18.04
C ALA A 250 14.47 -1.15 18.58
N ASP A 251 13.27 -1.10 18.04
CA ASP A 251 12.13 -1.91 18.47
C ASP A 251 11.55 -2.83 17.39
N ALA A 252 12.19 -2.92 16.23
CA ALA A 252 11.76 -3.77 15.11
C ALA A 252 11.44 -5.22 15.54
N ALA A 253 12.23 -5.80 16.45
CA ALA A 253 12.02 -7.16 16.96
C ALA A 253 10.80 -7.31 17.89
N SER A 254 10.32 -6.23 18.49
CA SER A 254 9.20 -6.20 19.46
C SER A 254 7.99 -5.41 18.96
N GLY A 255 8.09 -4.81 17.78
CA GLY A 255 7.04 -4.02 17.15
C GLY A 255 5.88 -4.83 16.60
N THR A 256 5.17 -4.27 15.64
CA THR A 256 4.00 -4.90 15.00
C THR A 256 4.35 -5.56 13.67
N GLY A 257 5.55 -5.31 13.14
CA GLY A 257 5.99 -5.77 11.82
C GLY A 257 5.90 -7.27 11.62
N GLY A 258 5.49 -7.70 10.44
CA GLY A 258 5.36 -9.10 10.06
C GLY A 258 4.13 -9.40 9.22
N LEU A 259 3.75 -10.68 9.15
CA LEU A 259 2.54 -11.13 8.43
C LEU A 259 1.45 -11.47 9.43
N GLN A 260 0.43 -10.64 9.48
CA GLN A 260 -0.76 -10.87 10.31
C GLN A 260 -1.73 -11.81 9.60
N LYS A 261 -2.24 -12.81 10.31
CA LYS A 261 -3.39 -13.60 9.88
C LYS A 261 -4.62 -13.18 10.65
N TRP A 262 -5.65 -12.85 9.92
CA TRP A 262 -6.96 -12.47 10.45
C TRP A 262 -8.00 -13.50 10.06
N VAL A 263 -8.88 -13.85 10.99
CA VAL A 263 -9.99 -14.78 10.77
C VAL A 263 -11.31 -14.09 11.07
N LEU A 264 -12.32 -14.36 10.24
CA LEU A 264 -13.66 -13.82 10.44
C LEU A 264 -14.42 -14.70 11.44
N VAL A 265 -14.80 -14.12 12.57
CA VAL A 265 -15.59 -14.79 13.62
C VAL A 265 -16.91 -14.03 13.77
N GLY A 266 -18.00 -14.67 13.38
CA GLY A 266 -19.28 -13.97 13.26
C GLY A 266 -19.23 -12.89 12.19
N SER A 267 -19.35 -11.63 12.60
CA SER A 267 -19.29 -10.46 11.70
C SER A 267 -18.05 -9.59 11.87
N ALA A 268 -17.07 -10.01 12.68
CA ALA A 268 -15.87 -9.24 12.98
C ALA A 268 -14.60 -10.04 12.72
N TRP A 269 -13.59 -9.37 12.17
CA TRP A 269 -12.26 -9.92 11.98
C TRP A 269 -11.51 -9.95 13.31
N GLN A 270 -10.79 -11.03 13.56
CA GLN A 270 -9.94 -11.20 14.74
C GLN A 270 -8.52 -11.54 14.31
N LEU A 271 -7.54 -10.87 14.90
CA LEU A 271 -6.14 -11.20 14.70
C LEU A 271 -5.85 -12.55 15.36
N ALA A 272 -5.61 -13.57 14.55
CA ALA A 272 -5.26 -14.90 15.03
C ALA A 272 -3.82 -14.95 15.54
N TYR A 273 -2.87 -14.43 14.74
CA TYR A 273 -1.46 -14.34 15.09
C TYR A 273 -0.70 -13.48 14.07
N THR A 274 0.54 -13.14 14.42
CA THR A 274 1.52 -12.51 13.53
C THR A 274 2.72 -13.44 13.32
N LEU A 275 3.06 -13.72 12.08
CA LEU A 275 4.20 -14.54 11.68
C LEU A 275 5.42 -13.64 11.48
N THR A 276 6.49 -13.90 12.24
CA THR A 276 7.75 -13.16 12.19
C THR A 276 8.97 -14.07 12.11
N ALA A 277 8.82 -15.34 12.48
CA ALA A 277 9.94 -16.30 12.50
C ALA A 277 10.62 -16.40 11.13
N GLY A 278 11.93 -16.20 11.09
CA GLY A 278 12.75 -16.21 9.87
C GLY A 278 12.83 -14.87 9.13
N LEU A 279 12.09 -13.82 9.54
CA LEU A 279 12.29 -12.45 9.03
C LEU A 279 13.54 -11.80 9.59
N ASN A 280 14.00 -12.26 10.77
CA ASN A 280 15.14 -11.69 11.48
C ASN A 280 14.98 -10.17 11.73
N LEU A 281 13.80 -9.78 12.21
CA LEU A 281 13.45 -8.37 12.48
C LEU A 281 14.51 -7.71 13.36
N GLY A 282 14.96 -6.51 12.99
CA GLY A 282 16.00 -5.76 13.66
C GLY A 282 17.42 -6.32 13.51
N GLN A 283 17.62 -7.43 12.79
CA GLN A 283 18.93 -8.04 12.58
C GLN A 283 19.55 -7.56 11.27
N PRO A 284 20.67 -6.86 11.29
CA PRO A 284 21.34 -6.38 10.09
C PRO A 284 21.82 -7.52 9.19
N TYR A 285 21.79 -7.30 7.89
CA TYR A 285 22.40 -8.17 6.89
C TYR A 285 23.33 -7.40 5.97
N THR A 286 24.27 -8.12 5.36
CA THR A 286 25.27 -7.56 4.45
C THR A 286 24.76 -7.57 3.02
N VAL A 287 24.92 -6.43 2.32
CA VAL A 287 24.67 -6.28 0.89
C VAL A 287 25.99 -5.87 0.21
N PRO A 288 26.52 -6.67 -0.72
CA PRO A 288 27.76 -6.31 -1.42
C PRO A 288 27.65 -4.94 -2.10
N GLY A 289 28.65 -4.10 -1.90
CA GLY A 289 28.71 -2.75 -2.47
C GLY A 289 27.82 -1.72 -1.77
N TYR A 290 27.06 -2.09 -0.74
CA TYR A 290 26.33 -1.14 0.10
C TYR A 290 27.30 -0.45 1.08
N PRO A 291 27.08 0.83 1.45
CA PRO A 291 27.94 1.53 2.40
C PRO A 291 28.09 0.79 3.73
N THR A 292 29.22 0.99 4.40
CA THR A 292 29.52 0.40 5.71
C THR A 292 29.84 1.47 6.74
N GLY A 293 29.87 1.09 8.02
CA GLY A 293 30.06 2.02 9.13
C GLY A 293 28.77 2.73 9.50
N THR A 294 28.88 3.96 9.99
CA THR A 294 27.76 4.78 10.47
C THR A 294 27.57 5.98 9.55
N ASN A 295 26.33 6.25 9.16
CA ASN A 295 25.97 7.47 8.46
C ASN A 295 26.08 8.67 9.42
N PRO A 296 26.94 9.66 9.16
CA PRO A 296 27.14 10.78 10.06
C PRO A 296 25.92 11.71 10.17
N VAL A 297 24.97 11.64 9.21
CA VAL A 297 23.76 12.48 9.22
C VAL A 297 22.69 11.88 10.11
N THR A 298 22.46 10.56 10.00
CA THR A 298 21.39 9.87 10.76
C THR A 298 21.89 9.28 12.09
N GLY A 299 23.19 9.09 12.24
CA GLY A 299 23.78 8.38 13.39
C GLY A 299 23.53 6.87 13.38
N LEU A 300 22.90 6.33 12.33
CA LEU A 300 22.57 4.92 12.21
C LEU A 300 23.60 4.15 11.38
N PRO A 301 23.79 2.84 11.65
CA PRO A 301 24.68 2.02 10.84
C PRO A 301 24.12 1.85 9.40
N TRP A 302 25.02 1.82 8.42
CA TRP A 302 24.70 1.50 7.03
C TRP A 302 24.37 0.01 6.83
N ALA A 303 23.74 -0.64 7.77
CA ALA A 303 23.45 -2.06 7.72
C ALA A 303 21.91 -2.25 7.62
N PRO A 304 21.39 -2.63 6.45
CA PRO A 304 19.95 -2.82 6.30
C PRO A 304 19.46 -3.93 7.22
N ALA A 305 18.35 -3.68 7.91
CA ALA A 305 17.69 -4.65 8.80
C ALA A 305 16.19 -4.67 8.54
N PRO A 306 15.53 -5.86 8.51
CA PRO A 306 14.08 -5.93 8.33
C PRO A 306 13.34 -5.32 9.52
N ASP A 307 12.27 -4.59 9.24
CA ASP A 307 11.35 -4.03 10.24
C ASP A 307 9.95 -4.67 10.17
N GLY A 308 9.58 -5.19 9.00
CA GLY A 308 8.31 -5.86 8.75
C GLY A 308 8.16 -6.24 7.28
N LEU A 309 6.92 -6.23 6.81
CA LEU A 309 6.58 -6.60 5.43
C LEU A 309 5.73 -5.52 4.77
N ARG A 310 5.93 -5.30 3.45
CA ARG A 310 5.15 -4.34 2.66
C ARG A 310 4.16 -5.00 1.72
N GLN A 311 4.57 -5.37 0.54
CA GLN A 311 3.69 -5.99 -0.46
C GLN A 311 3.70 -7.50 -0.32
N ILE A 312 2.52 -8.10 -0.49
CA ILE A 312 2.32 -9.54 -0.44
C ILE A 312 1.48 -10.02 -1.63
N THR A 313 1.71 -11.25 -2.02
CA THR A 313 0.81 -12.02 -2.87
C THR A 313 0.77 -13.46 -2.36
N GLY A 314 -0.32 -14.17 -2.60
CA GLY A 314 -0.49 -15.51 -2.07
C GLY A 314 -1.18 -16.47 -3.03
N LYS A 315 -1.07 -17.76 -2.70
CA LYS A 315 -1.72 -18.84 -3.40
C LYS A 315 -2.26 -19.85 -2.39
N VAL A 316 -3.51 -20.23 -2.54
CA VAL A 316 -4.10 -21.36 -1.79
C VAL A 316 -3.63 -22.66 -2.43
N ASN A 317 -3.10 -23.56 -1.60
CA ASN A 317 -2.61 -24.87 -2.02
C ASN A 317 -3.72 -25.92 -1.83
N GLY A 318 -3.69 -27.00 -2.62
CA GLY A 318 -4.69 -28.06 -2.53
C GLY A 318 -4.64 -28.93 -1.25
N ASN A 319 -3.61 -28.70 -0.40
CA ASN A 319 -3.38 -29.46 0.84
C ASN A 319 -3.84 -28.71 2.12
N GLY A 320 -4.65 -27.68 2.01
CA GLY A 320 -5.12 -26.89 3.15
C GLY A 320 -4.12 -25.89 3.70
N THR A 321 -3.09 -25.55 2.92
CA THR A 321 -2.14 -24.49 3.25
C THR A 321 -2.23 -23.34 2.27
N VAL A 322 -1.56 -22.24 2.58
CA VAL A 322 -1.28 -21.14 1.66
C VAL A 322 0.21 -20.92 1.54
N THR A 323 0.65 -20.50 0.37
CA THR A 323 2.01 -19.98 0.18
C THR A 323 1.92 -18.49 -0.05
N ILE A 324 2.64 -17.69 0.74
CA ILE A 324 2.64 -16.23 0.67
C ILE A 324 4.06 -15.76 0.38
N TYR A 325 4.18 -14.93 -0.65
CA TYR A 325 5.40 -14.22 -1.02
C TYR A 325 5.28 -12.77 -0.54
N ALA A 326 6.35 -12.25 0.02
CA ALA A 326 6.37 -10.90 0.57
C ALA A 326 7.69 -10.18 0.30
N VAL A 327 7.65 -8.86 0.18
CA VAL A 327 8.86 -8.01 0.24
C VAL A 327 8.96 -7.36 1.62
N THR A 328 10.18 -7.33 2.17
CA THR A 328 10.39 -6.76 3.51
C THR A 328 10.37 -5.24 3.48
N SER A 329 9.93 -4.65 4.58
CA SER A 329 10.29 -3.31 5.02
C SER A 329 11.71 -3.37 5.61
N THR A 330 12.51 -2.34 5.35
CA THR A 330 13.91 -2.32 5.77
C THR A 330 14.28 -0.95 6.30
N VAL A 331 15.06 -0.93 7.36
CA VAL A 331 15.62 0.27 7.98
C VAL A 331 17.14 0.21 7.92
N SER A 332 17.80 1.30 7.59
CA SER A 332 19.26 1.45 7.61
C SER A 332 19.68 2.88 7.89
N GLY A 333 20.99 3.10 7.91
CA GLY A 333 21.57 4.42 8.05
C GLY A 333 21.26 5.39 6.92
N SER A 334 20.66 4.96 5.81
CA SER A 334 20.24 5.88 4.72
C SER A 334 19.23 6.92 5.20
N GLY A 335 18.38 6.56 6.16
CA GLY A 335 17.25 7.37 6.58
C GLY A 335 16.08 7.35 5.58
N ASP A 336 16.23 6.65 4.44
CA ASP A 336 15.22 6.52 3.40
C ASP A 336 14.84 5.04 3.20
N GLN A 337 13.80 4.61 3.87
CA GLN A 337 13.28 3.24 3.78
C GLN A 337 12.83 2.84 2.36
N GLY A 338 12.66 3.78 1.45
CA GLY A 338 12.31 3.53 0.04
C GLY A 338 13.50 3.18 -0.84
N ALA A 339 14.73 3.42 -0.35
CA ALA A 339 15.98 3.22 -1.09
C ALA A 339 16.84 2.08 -0.55
N ASP A 340 16.53 1.57 0.64
CA ASP A 340 17.31 0.50 1.28
C ASP A 340 17.13 -0.83 0.55
N PRO A 341 18.23 -1.56 0.24
CA PRO A 341 18.14 -2.90 -0.28
C PRO A 341 17.34 -3.79 0.67
N ASN A 342 16.28 -4.39 0.18
CA ASN A 342 15.37 -5.23 0.97
C ASN A 342 15.34 -6.68 0.46
N GLN A 343 14.44 -7.50 0.99
CA GLN A 343 14.41 -8.92 0.74
C GLN A 343 13.05 -9.38 0.21
N LEU A 344 13.08 -10.39 -0.69
CA LEU A 344 11.93 -11.20 -1.06
C LEU A 344 11.96 -12.48 -0.23
N VAL A 345 10.87 -12.74 0.46
CA VAL A 345 10.71 -13.90 1.35
C VAL A 345 9.45 -14.69 1.01
N VAL A 346 9.39 -15.94 1.45
CA VAL A 346 8.24 -16.82 1.28
C VAL A 346 7.94 -17.57 2.57
N ILE A 347 6.66 -17.78 2.85
CA ILE A 347 6.18 -18.63 3.96
C ILE A 347 5.05 -19.53 3.47
N THR A 348 4.89 -20.67 4.14
CA THR A 348 3.71 -21.53 4.00
C THR A 348 3.01 -21.57 5.35
N ASP A 349 1.72 -21.23 5.36
CA ASP A 349 0.87 -21.20 6.55
C ASP A 349 -0.31 -22.18 6.40
N LYS A 350 -0.71 -22.82 7.49
CA LYS A 350 -1.90 -23.69 7.53
C LYS A 350 -3.17 -22.85 7.63
N LEU A 351 -4.10 -23.02 6.69
CA LEU A 351 -5.37 -22.29 6.72
C LEU A 351 -6.18 -22.56 8.01
N SER A 352 -6.11 -23.78 8.53
CA SER A 352 -6.83 -24.17 9.75
C SER A 352 -6.22 -23.66 11.05
N ALA A 353 -4.97 -23.15 11.04
CA ALA A 353 -4.34 -22.61 12.24
C ALA A 353 -5.05 -21.30 12.66
N THR A 354 -5.45 -21.21 13.93
CA THR A 354 -6.17 -20.07 14.48
C THR A 354 -5.47 -19.39 15.65
N ASN A 355 -4.29 -19.88 16.01
CA ASN A 355 -3.47 -19.31 17.08
C ASN A 355 -1.96 -19.54 16.82
N ALA A 356 -1.12 -18.77 17.50
CA ALA A 356 0.33 -18.80 17.33
C ALA A 356 0.98 -20.16 17.66
N THR A 357 0.36 -20.96 18.55
CA THR A 357 0.90 -22.28 18.91
C THR A 357 0.78 -23.26 17.74
N GLU A 358 -0.33 -23.22 17.02
CA GLU A 358 -0.56 -24.06 15.83
C GLU A 358 0.37 -23.69 14.66
N ALA A 359 0.79 -22.42 14.58
CA ALA A 359 1.68 -21.87 13.57
C ALA A 359 3.17 -21.84 14.01
N ALA A 360 3.51 -22.35 15.20
CA ALA A 360 4.84 -22.16 15.81
C ALA A 360 6.03 -22.73 14.99
N SER A 361 5.77 -23.71 14.11
CA SER A 361 6.80 -24.28 13.21
C SER A 361 6.97 -23.52 11.88
N GLU A 362 6.10 -22.59 11.60
CA GLU A 362 6.07 -21.85 10.34
C GLU A 362 7.10 -20.72 10.38
N LYS A 363 7.89 -20.62 9.32
CA LYS A 363 8.93 -19.59 9.23
C LYS A 363 9.16 -19.14 7.80
N PHE A 364 9.52 -17.90 7.67
CA PHE A 364 9.94 -17.34 6.40
C PHE A 364 11.25 -17.93 5.92
N ARG A 365 11.35 -18.08 4.62
CA ARG A 365 12.56 -18.42 3.89
C ARG A 365 12.92 -17.28 2.95
N LEU A 366 14.17 -16.86 2.99
CA LEU A 366 14.73 -15.88 2.07
C LEU A 366 14.79 -16.46 0.66
N LEU A 367 14.31 -15.72 -0.32
CA LEU A 367 14.42 -16.04 -1.75
C LEU A 367 15.45 -15.18 -2.46
N ARG A 368 15.46 -13.88 -2.18
CA ARG A 368 16.35 -12.91 -2.81
C ARG A 368 16.60 -11.73 -1.88
N THR A 369 17.83 -11.19 -1.91
CA THR A 369 18.17 -9.88 -1.39
C THR A 369 18.37 -8.92 -2.56
N ALA A 370 17.84 -7.70 -2.48
CA ALA A 370 18.09 -6.65 -3.44
C ALA A 370 19.57 -6.27 -3.45
N GLU A 371 20.10 -5.91 -4.61
CA GLU A 371 21.48 -5.44 -4.76
C GLU A 371 21.62 -3.99 -4.26
N SER A 372 22.85 -3.56 -4.00
CA SER A 372 23.14 -2.16 -3.69
C SER A 372 22.60 -1.24 -4.78
N GLY A 373 21.91 -0.17 -4.38
CA GLY A 373 21.25 0.76 -5.29
C GLY A 373 19.93 0.25 -5.89
N THR A 374 19.42 -0.89 -5.42
CA THR A 374 18.12 -1.41 -5.84
C THR A 374 17.20 -1.69 -4.65
N VAL A 375 15.89 -1.72 -4.89
CA VAL A 375 14.86 -2.07 -3.92
C VAL A 375 13.74 -2.85 -4.59
N LEU A 376 13.25 -3.91 -3.92
CA LEU A 376 12.08 -4.67 -4.34
C LEU A 376 10.83 -3.98 -3.77
N ARG A 377 9.89 -3.55 -4.63
CA ARG A 377 8.71 -2.80 -4.17
C ARG A 377 7.42 -3.59 -4.22
N GLY A 378 7.18 -4.31 -5.29
CA GLY A 378 6.00 -5.14 -5.45
C GLY A 378 6.33 -6.61 -5.64
N VAL A 379 5.37 -7.49 -5.35
CA VAL A 379 5.42 -8.92 -5.63
C VAL A 379 4.07 -9.39 -6.14
N SER A 380 4.09 -10.14 -7.25
CA SER A 380 2.89 -10.74 -7.84
C SER A 380 3.26 -12.01 -8.59
N PHE A 381 2.27 -12.85 -8.88
CA PHE A 381 2.40 -13.88 -9.90
C PHE A 381 2.41 -13.25 -11.29
N ALA A 382 2.94 -13.97 -12.27
CA ALA A 382 2.86 -13.55 -13.65
C ALA A 382 1.40 -13.66 -14.16
N PRO A 383 0.96 -12.74 -15.02
CA PRO A 383 -0.35 -12.86 -15.65
C PRO A 383 -0.40 -14.09 -16.57
N VAL A 384 -1.61 -14.61 -16.78
CA VAL A 384 -1.82 -15.73 -17.71
C VAL A 384 -1.58 -15.31 -19.16
N GLY A 385 -1.09 -16.24 -19.99
CA GLY A 385 -0.74 -15.98 -21.40
C GLY A 385 -1.95 -15.84 -22.33
N LEU A 386 -2.90 -14.95 -21.98
CA LEU A 386 -4.05 -14.60 -22.83
C LEU A 386 -3.97 -13.10 -23.16
N PRO A 387 -4.36 -12.69 -24.40
CA PRO A 387 -4.38 -11.28 -24.75
C PRO A 387 -5.42 -10.53 -23.89
N LEU A 388 -5.02 -9.41 -23.30
CA LEU A 388 -5.92 -8.56 -22.52
C LEU A 388 -6.97 -7.87 -23.40
N PHE A 389 -6.64 -7.66 -24.67
CA PHE A 389 -7.49 -7.02 -25.66
C PHE A 389 -7.52 -7.87 -26.93
N THR A 390 -8.65 -8.43 -27.25
CA THR A 390 -8.95 -8.88 -28.61
C THR A 390 -9.38 -7.68 -29.43
N HIS A 391 -8.73 -7.45 -30.54
CA HIS A 391 -9.04 -6.35 -31.47
C HIS A 391 -10.45 -6.44 -32.02
#